data_da9c42060a30deca52f32c0948c80477
#
_entry.id   da9c42060a30deca52f32c0948c80477
#
_cell.length_a   1.000
_cell.length_b   1.000
_cell.length_c   1.000
_cell.angle_alpha   90.00
_cell.angle_beta   90.00
_cell.angle_gamma   90.00
#
_symmetry.space_group_name_H-M   'P 1'
#
loop_
_entity.id
_entity.type
_entity.pdbx_description
1 polymer ?
#
loop_
_entity_poly.entity_id
_entity_poly.type
_entity_poly.pdbx_seq_one_letter_code
_entity_poly.pdbx_strand_id
1 'polypeptide(L)'
;MNIEFGGGENPRKKDYRQVDVRKIREDDIVCNAWEVEKHIQPNTVNNIYSRHFFEHLTHTQAQRTLDAWYNICVPGAEITMLVPNMNLHLWQWNNWDKLDDKQKDHCRAGFWGWQREGDESAWDLHKS
;
A
#
# COMPACT_ATOMS: atom_id res chain seq x y z
N MET A 1 -16.08 2.91 10.82
CA MET A 1 -15.78 3.51 9.50
C MET A 1 -14.87 2.59 8.71
N ASN A 2 -14.79 2.81 7.43
CA ASN A 2 -13.96 2.00 6.53
C ASN A 2 -12.87 2.88 5.91
N ILE A 3 -11.65 2.39 5.88
CA ILE A 3 -10.47 3.17 5.46
C ILE A 3 -9.69 2.43 4.39
N GLU A 4 -9.30 3.15 3.34
CA GLU A 4 -8.31 2.66 2.36
C GLU A 4 -7.01 3.44 2.53
N PHE A 5 -5.88 2.71 2.59
CA PHE A 5 -4.56 3.32 2.69
C PHE A 5 -3.84 3.30 1.34
N GLY A 6 -3.32 4.45 0.95
CA GLY A 6 -2.45 4.56 -0.21
C GLY A 6 -3.15 4.35 -1.56
N GLY A 7 -4.43 4.67 -1.66
CA GLY A 7 -5.20 4.50 -2.91
C GLY A 7 -4.80 5.48 -4.02
N GLY A 8 -4.14 6.58 -3.68
CA GLY A 8 -3.72 7.58 -4.65
C GLY A 8 -4.90 8.19 -5.40
N GLU A 9 -4.70 8.48 -6.67
CA GLU A 9 -5.72 9.11 -7.52
C GLU A 9 -6.87 8.16 -7.90
N ASN A 10 -6.65 6.86 -7.78
CA ASN A 10 -7.61 5.84 -8.17
C ASN A 10 -7.84 4.83 -7.04
N PRO A 11 -8.46 5.25 -5.93
CA PRO A 11 -8.74 4.32 -4.84
C PRO A 11 -9.68 3.21 -5.31
N ARG A 12 -9.49 2.01 -4.79
CA ARG A 12 -10.28 0.83 -5.17
C ARG A 12 -11.62 0.76 -4.45
N LYS A 13 -11.66 1.30 -3.26
CA LYS A 13 -12.87 1.30 -2.42
C LYS A 13 -13.47 2.70 -2.37
N LYS A 14 -14.34 3.01 -3.31
CA LYS A 14 -14.88 4.37 -3.48
C LYS A 14 -15.62 4.89 -2.26
N ASP A 15 -16.26 4.00 -1.49
CA ASP A 15 -17.03 4.37 -0.30
C ASP A 15 -16.18 4.41 0.97
N TYR A 16 -14.90 4.05 0.87
CA TYR A 16 -13.97 4.11 1.98
C TYR A 16 -13.34 5.50 2.04
N ARG A 17 -13.10 5.98 3.24
CA ARG A 17 -12.31 7.17 3.44
C ARG A 17 -10.84 6.86 3.20
N GLN A 18 -10.13 7.72 2.48
CA GLN A 18 -8.74 7.46 2.13
C GLN A 18 -7.77 8.12 3.11
N VAL A 19 -6.72 7.38 3.45
CA VAL A 19 -5.52 7.91 4.11
C VAL A 19 -4.37 7.86 3.11
N ASP A 20 -3.80 9.00 2.80
CA ASP A 20 -2.68 9.12 1.86
C ASP A 20 -1.76 10.27 2.33
N VAL A 21 -0.53 10.29 1.87
CA VAL A 21 0.38 11.40 2.13
C VAL A 21 0.04 12.64 1.29
N ARG A 22 -0.81 12.46 0.28
CA ARG A 22 -1.30 13.52 -0.61
C ARG A 22 -2.80 13.68 -0.45
N LYS A 23 -3.27 14.90 -0.54
CA LYS A 23 -4.71 15.17 -0.56
C LYS A 23 -5.21 15.09 -1.99
N ILE A 24 -6.01 14.05 -2.30
CA ILE A 24 -6.61 13.84 -3.61
C ILE A 24 -8.10 14.22 -3.58
N ARG A 25 -8.82 13.79 -2.54
CA ARG A 25 -10.23 14.09 -2.33
C ARG A 25 -10.39 15.00 -1.12
N GLU A 26 -11.49 15.72 -1.07
CA GLU A 26 -11.75 16.68 0.00
C GLU A 26 -11.75 16.07 1.39
N ASP A 27 -12.27 14.86 1.53
CA ASP A 27 -12.38 14.16 2.81
C ASP A 27 -11.17 13.28 3.16
N ASP A 28 -10.11 13.33 2.35
CA ASP A 28 -8.91 12.54 2.61
C ASP A 28 -8.24 12.93 3.92
N ILE A 29 -7.79 11.92 4.65
CA ILE A 29 -6.91 12.12 5.80
C ILE A 29 -5.48 12.13 5.28
N VAL A 30 -4.79 13.26 5.43
CA VAL A 30 -3.43 13.43 4.93
C VAL A 30 -2.45 13.21 6.07
N CYS A 31 -1.81 12.05 6.07
CA CYS A 31 -0.77 11.71 7.06
C CYS A 31 0.01 10.48 6.60
N ASN A 32 1.12 10.22 7.27
CA ASN A 32 1.78 8.93 7.15
C ASN A 32 0.92 7.84 7.79
N ALA A 33 0.93 6.64 7.21
CA ALA A 33 0.07 5.55 7.69
C ALA A 33 0.32 5.20 9.15
N TRP A 34 1.57 5.28 9.61
CA TRP A 34 1.94 4.97 10.99
C TRP A 34 1.59 6.06 12.01
N GLU A 35 1.04 7.18 11.52
CA GLU A 35 0.60 8.30 12.35
C GLU A 35 -0.93 8.44 12.36
N VAL A 36 -1.64 7.50 11.78
CA VAL A 36 -3.09 7.58 11.61
C VAL A 36 -3.84 7.67 12.95
N GLU A 37 -3.28 7.16 14.02
CA GLU A 37 -3.86 7.27 15.37
C GLU A 37 -4.06 8.71 15.83
N LYS A 38 -3.30 9.65 15.27
CA LYS A 38 -3.44 11.08 15.58
C LYS A 38 -4.67 11.71 14.93
N HIS A 39 -5.26 11.03 13.95
CA HIS A 39 -6.34 11.54 13.12
C HIS A 39 -7.63 10.74 13.26
N ILE A 40 -7.58 9.51 13.76
CA ILE A 40 -8.72 8.61 13.88
C ILE A 40 -8.82 8.13 15.33
N GLN A 41 -10.02 8.20 15.88
CA GLN A 41 -10.29 7.75 17.24
C GLN A 41 -10.08 6.23 17.38
N PRO A 42 -9.61 5.76 18.55
CA PRO A 42 -9.50 4.32 18.82
C PRO A 42 -10.84 3.60 18.69
N ASN A 43 -10.78 2.36 18.24
CA ASN A 43 -11.96 1.47 18.15
C ASN A 43 -13.11 2.02 17.31
N THR A 44 -12.79 2.64 16.16
CA THR A 44 -13.81 3.20 15.26
C THR A 44 -13.79 2.59 13.86
N VAL A 45 -12.74 1.86 13.49
CA VAL A 45 -12.56 1.35 12.14
C VAL A 45 -12.99 -0.11 12.06
N ASN A 46 -13.87 -0.41 11.11
CA ASN A 46 -14.42 -1.76 10.89
C ASN A 46 -13.66 -2.52 9.80
N ASN A 47 -13.20 -1.81 8.77
CA ASN A 47 -12.48 -2.41 7.66
C ASN A 47 -11.32 -1.52 7.22
N ILE A 48 -10.17 -2.14 6.99
CA ILE A 48 -9.02 -1.50 6.37
C ILE A 48 -8.72 -2.23 5.06
N TYR A 49 -8.43 -1.45 4.02
CA TYR A 49 -8.01 -1.95 2.73
C TYR A 49 -6.74 -1.24 2.30
N SER A 50 -5.76 -2.00 1.82
CA SER A 50 -4.59 -1.44 1.16
C SER A 50 -4.19 -2.31 -0.02
N ARG A 51 -3.74 -1.67 -1.09
CA ARG A 51 -3.31 -2.36 -2.30
C ARG A 51 -2.02 -1.74 -2.81
N HIS A 52 -0.98 -2.57 -2.96
CA HIS A 52 0.34 -2.14 -3.43
C HIS A 52 0.86 -0.93 -2.67
N PHE A 53 0.70 -0.96 -1.37
CA PHE A 53 1.07 0.12 -0.47
C PHE A 53 2.09 -0.35 0.58
N PHE A 54 1.80 -1.46 1.25
CA PHE A 54 2.53 -1.90 2.44
C PHE A 54 4.00 -2.22 2.13
N GLU A 55 4.30 -2.73 0.93
CA GLU A 55 5.65 -3.06 0.49
C GLU A 55 6.56 -1.83 0.32
N HIS A 56 5.98 -0.62 0.25
CA HIS A 56 6.75 0.62 0.15
C HIS A 56 7.20 1.15 1.50
N LEU A 57 6.81 0.51 2.59
CA LEU A 57 7.21 0.90 3.94
C LEU A 57 8.53 0.22 4.31
N THR A 58 9.33 0.92 5.13
CA THR A 58 10.47 0.26 5.79
C THR A 58 9.93 -0.72 6.83
N HIS A 59 10.76 -1.63 7.32
CA HIS A 59 10.33 -2.60 8.35
C HIS A 59 9.80 -1.89 9.60
N THR A 60 10.48 -0.85 10.04
CA THR A 60 10.05 -0.06 11.21
C THR A 60 8.72 0.66 10.95
N GLN A 61 8.57 1.28 9.77
CA GLN A 61 7.32 1.93 9.38
C GLN A 61 6.18 0.93 9.28
N ALA A 62 6.44 -0.24 8.72
CA ALA A 62 5.45 -1.32 8.59
C ALA A 62 4.95 -1.78 9.97
N GLN A 63 5.86 -2.00 10.91
CA GLN A 63 5.48 -2.40 12.27
C GLN A 63 4.65 -1.31 12.96
N ARG A 64 5.09 -0.07 12.85
CA ARG A 64 4.35 1.08 13.42
C ARG A 64 2.97 1.23 12.79
N THR A 65 2.85 0.97 11.49
CA THR A 65 1.57 1.01 10.78
C THR A 65 0.63 -0.08 11.29
N LEU A 66 1.11 -1.30 11.47
CA LEU A 66 0.29 -2.38 12.02
C LEU A 66 -0.17 -2.08 13.46
N ASP A 67 0.70 -1.52 14.27
CA ASP A 67 0.35 -1.11 15.64
C ASP A 67 -0.74 -0.01 15.62
N ALA A 68 -0.60 0.96 14.72
CA ALA A 68 -1.59 2.04 14.56
C ALA A 68 -2.94 1.48 14.08
N TRP A 69 -2.93 0.56 13.11
CA TRP A 69 -4.15 -0.09 12.63
C TRP A 69 -4.85 -0.86 13.73
N TYR A 70 -4.07 -1.59 14.54
CA TYR A 70 -4.62 -2.32 15.68
C TYR A 70 -5.37 -1.38 16.64
N ASN A 71 -4.80 -0.22 16.91
CA ASN A 71 -5.37 0.72 17.87
C ASN A 71 -6.63 1.42 17.37
N ILE A 72 -6.76 1.67 16.08
CA ILE A 72 -7.95 2.32 15.52
C ILE A 72 -9.09 1.34 15.20
N CYS A 73 -8.79 0.06 15.07
CA CYS A 73 -9.77 -0.96 14.71
C CYS A 73 -10.65 -1.38 15.88
N VAL A 74 -11.91 -1.69 15.57
CA VAL A 74 -12.79 -2.37 16.52
C VAL A 74 -12.38 -3.84 16.67
N PRO A 75 -12.72 -4.51 17.79
CA PRO A 75 -12.55 -5.96 17.86
C PRO A 75 -13.31 -6.65 16.72
N GLY A 76 -12.65 -7.56 16.02
CA GLY A 76 -13.23 -8.25 14.87
C GLY A 76 -13.17 -7.50 13.55
N ALA A 77 -12.49 -6.37 13.51
CA ALA A 77 -12.27 -5.63 12.26
C ALA A 77 -11.52 -6.48 11.23
N GLU A 78 -11.83 -6.24 9.97
CA GLU A 78 -11.19 -6.96 8.86
C GLU A 78 -10.14 -6.06 8.18
N ILE A 79 -8.95 -6.62 7.99
CA ILE A 79 -7.87 -5.94 7.26
C ILE A 79 -7.57 -6.75 6.00
N THR A 80 -7.74 -6.11 4.84
CA THR A 80 -7.41 -6.68 3.55
C THR A 80 -6.20 -5.96 2.97
N MET A 81 -5.16 -6.72 2.70
CA MET A 81 -3.88 -6.17 2.25
C MET A 81 -3.41 -6.93 1.01
N LEU A 82 -3.27 -6.22 -0.11
CA LEU A 82 -2.74 -6.77 -1.35
C LEU A 82 -1.30 -6.30 -1.51
N VAL A 83 -0.39 -7.25 -1.59
CA VAL A 83 1.05 -7.02 -1.77
C VAL A 83 1.55 -7.82 -2.97
N PRO A 84 2.75 -7.51 -3.51
CA PRO A 84 3.31 -8.28 -4.61
C PRO A 84 3.45 -9.77 -4.27
N ASN A 85 3.13 -10.61 -5.26
CA ASN A 85 3.33 -12.06 -5.13
C ASN A 85 4.76 -12.40 -5.53
N MET A 86 5.65 -12.53 -4.57
CA MET A 86 7.06 -12.82 -4.84
C MET A 86 7.28 -14.17 -5.50
N ASN A 87 6.42 -15.16 -5.26
CA ASN A 87 6.52 -16.45 -5.95
C ASN A 87 6.30 -16.28 -7.46
N LEU A 88 5.34 -15.44 -7.85
CA LEU A 88 5.11 -15.11 -9.27
C LEU A 88 6.32 -14.39 -9.86
N HIS A 89 6.87 -13.41 -9.18
CA HIS A 89 8.00 -12.64 -9.69
C HIS A 89 9.28 -13.49 -9.79
N LEU A 90 9.50 -14.40 -8.86
CA LEU A 90 10.59 -15.38 -8.93
C LEU A 90 10.41 -16.33 -10.13
N TRP A 91 9.19 -16.81 -10.36
CA TRP A 91 8.89 -17.62 -11.53
C TRP A 91 9.15 -16.85 -12.83
N GLN A 92 8.70 -15.59 -12.90
CA GLN A 92 8.95 -14.74 -14.07
C GLN A 92 10.44 -14.54 -14.31
N TRP A 93 11.21 -14.29 -13.28
CA TRP A 93 12.66 -14.13 -13.37
C TRP A 93 13.32 -15.39 -13.93
N ASN A 94 12.94 -16.55 -13.42
CA ASN A 94 13.48 -17.83 -13.83
C ASN A 94 13.05 -18.25 -15.25
N ASN A 95 12.00 -17.64 -15.78
CA ASN A 95 11.44 -17.92 -17.11
C ASN A 95 11.47 -16.69 -18.02
N TRP A 96 12.43 -15.80 -17.80
CA TRP A 96 12.54 -14.50 -18.46
C TRP A 96 12.40 -14.57 -19.98
N ASP A 97 13.04 -15.58 -20.62
CA ASP A 97 13.01 -15.73 -22.08
C ASP A 97 11.63 -16.06 -22.63
N LYS A 98 10.69 -16.49 -21.79
CA LYS A 98 9.33 -16.85 -22.17
C LYS A 98 8.36 -15.67 -22.02
N LEU A 99 8.83 -14.55 -21.46
CA LEU A 99 7.99 -13.39 -21.15
C LEU A 99 7.94 -12.43 -22.33
N ASP A 100 6.77 -11.78 -22.52
CA ASP A 100 6.68 -10.59 -23.36
C ASP A 100 7.20 -9.34 -22.61
N ASP A 101 7.28 -8.21 -23.31
CA ASP A 101 7.84 -6.98 -22.71
C ASP A 101 7.02 -6.49 -21.51
N LYS A 102 5.71 -6.62 -21.57
CA LYS A 102 4.82 -6.23 -20.47
C LYS A 102 5.05 -7.11 -19.24
N GLN A 103 5.20 -8.41 -19.43
CA GLN A 103 5.48 -9.34 -18.34
C GLN A 103 6.87 -9.10 -17.74
N LYS A 104 7.86 -8.77 -18.57
CA LYS A 104 9.20 -8.40 -18.10
C LYS A 104 9.18 -7.16 -17.23
N ASP A 105 8.41 -6.14 -17.64
CA ASP A 105 8.23 -4.94 -16.84
C ASP A 105 7.54 -5.24 -15.51
N HIS A 106 6.53 -6.08 -15.52
CA HIS A 106 5.84 -6.52 -14.32
C HIS A 106 6.78 -7.26 -13.37
N CYS A 107 7.64 -8.12 -13.88
CA CYS A 107 8.65 -8.82 -13.08
C CYS A 107 9.60 -7.84 -12.41
N ARG A 108 10.15 -6.90 -13.16
CA ARG A 108 11.03 -5.86 -12.60
C ARG A 108 10.32 -5.03 -11.54
N ALA A 109 9.06 -4.68 -11.79
CA ALA A 109 8.27 -3.92 -10.83
C ALA A 109 8.04 -4.68 -9.53
N GLY A 110 7.93 -6.01 -9.58
CA GLY A 110 7.79 -6.83 -8.40
C GLY A 110 9.00 -6.79 -7.48
N PHE A 111 10.21 -6.71 -8.05
CA PHE A 111 11.44 -6.64 -7.26
C PHE A 111 11.79 -5.22 -6.82
N TRP A 112 11.61 -4.22 -7.69
CA TRP A 112 12.13 -2.88 -7.47
C TRP A 112 11.07 -1.78 -7.43
N GLY A 113 9.80 -2.12 -7.64
CA GLY A 113 8.72 -1.15 -7.83
C GLY A 113 8.70 -0.60 -9.25
N TRP A 114 7.59 0.05 -9.60
CA TRP A 114 7.47 0.71 -10.89
C TRP A 114 8.40 1.91 -10.95
N GLN A 115 9.25 1.92 -11.96
CA GLN A 115 10.19 3.01 -12.21
C GLN A 115 9.94 3.56 -13.61
N ARG A 116 9.75 4.87 -13.71
CA ARG A 116 9.61 5.58 -14.98
C ARG A 116 10.78 6.51 -15.14
N GLU A 117 11.06 6.89 -16.37
CA GLU A 117 12.10 7.88 -16.64
C GLU A 117 11.79 9.17 -15.86
N GLY A 118 12.73 9.61 -15.04
CA GLY A 118 12.58 10.76 -14.17
C GLY A 118 11.96 10.48 -12.80
N ASP A 119 11.48 9.26 -12.56
CA ASP A 119 10.95 8.84 -11.25
C ASP A 119 12.10 8.40 -10.35
N GLU A 120 12.65 9.32 -9.60
CA GLU A 120 13.63 9.02 -8.54
C GLU A 120 13.00 9.11 -7.16
N SER A 121 11.67 9.17 -7.12
CA SER A 121 10.91 9.28 -5.89
C SER A 121 11.01 8.00 -5.08
N ALA A 122 11.25 8.14 -3.79
CA ALA A 122 11.28 7.01 -2.86
C ALA A 122 9.92 6.32 -2.70
N TRP A 123 8.87 6.88 -3.25
CA TRP A 123 7.51 6.34 -3.20
C TRP A 123 7.34 5.11 -4.07
N ASP A 124 8.01 5.10 -5.24
CA ASP A 124 7.79 4.09 -6.26
C ASP A 124 8.75 2.92 -6.14
N LEU A 125 9.67 2.98 -5.18
CA LEU A 125 10.65 1.94 -4.95
C LEU A 125 10.24 1.05 -3.78
N HIS A 126 10.41 -0.25 -3.94
CA HIS A 126 10.22 -1.18 -2.84
C HIS A 126 11.34 -0.99 -1.81
N LYS A 127 10.97 -0.86 -0.56
CA LYS A 127 11.93 -0.72 0.54
C LYS A 127 12.46 -2.09 0.94
N SER A 128 13.74 -2.15 1.16
CA SER A 128 14.38 -3.36 1.66
C SER A 128 14.60 -3.29 3.16
#